data_4dba600b1214f90d67ca494323962ac1
#
_entry.id   4dba600b1214f90d67ca494323962ac1
#
_cell.length_a   1.000
_cell.length_b   1.000
_cell.length_c   1.000
_cell.angle_alpha   90.00
_cell.angle_beta   90.00
_cell.angle_gamma   90.00
#
_symmetry.space_group_name_H-M   'P 1'
#
loop_
_entity.id
_entity.type
_entity.pdbx_description
1 polymer ?
#
loop_
_entity_poly.entity_id
_entity_poly.type
_entity_poly.pdbx_seq_one_letter_code
_entity_poly.pdbx_strand_id
1 'polypeptide(L)'
;MDNFEALIRLLLEEDGYWTLGSVKVNLSKFYKKELSKPSMPRPELDIVAYKQSKNELLVMEVKSYLDSYGVRVKDFENLNQEITNGVYKTLTCPKYRETVERVLLSDLRKKGFADNKTTIRWGLAAGNIYSKDEIDLRRIFDGQNWQLWGPNEIAQKARNLASLGYENDPFIIMIKILERNEKASTK
;
A
#
# COMPACT_ATOMS: atom_id res chain seq x y z
N MET A 1 -10.73 0.11 7.78
CA MET A 1 -9.94 1.18 7.11
C MET A 1 -9.74 2.29 8.11
N ASP A 2 -8.52 2.64 8.41
CA ASP A 2 -8.20 3.77 9.27
C ASP A 2 -8.06 5.08 8.47
N ASN A 3 -7.84 6.21 9.16
CA ASN A 3 -7.75 7.51 8.51
C ASN A 3 -6.48 7.66 7.64
N PHE A 4 -5.40 6.98 7.99
CA PHE A 4 -4.18 7.03 7.20
C PHE A 4 -4.34 6.22 5.90
N GLU A 5 -4.98 5.04 5.97
CA GLU A 5 -5.37 4.30 4.75
C GLU A 5 -6.29 5.14 3.85
N ALA A 6 -7.25 5.90 4.44
CA ALA A 6 -8.13 6.77 3.68
C ALA A 6 -7.35 7.88 2.95
N LEU A 7 -6.35 8.49 3.60
CA LEU A 7 -5.45 9.46 2.96
C LEU A 7 -4.68 8.81 1.79
N ILE A 8 -4.06 7.64 2.02
CA ILE A 8 -3.30 6.97 0.95
C ILE A 8 -4.19 6.61 -0.24
N ARG A 9 -5.43 6.20 0.01
CA ARG A 9 -6.41 5.97 -1.07
C ARG A 9 -6.70 7.22 -1.87
N LEU A 10 -6.99 8.35 -1.20
CA LEU A 10 -7.20 9.64 -1.86
C LEU A 10 -6.01 10.01 -2.76
N LEU A 11 -4.77 9.86 -2.26
CA LEU A 11 -3.57 10.13 -3.05
C LEU A 11 -3.42 9.22 -4.27
N LEU A 12 -3.81 7.94 -4.14
CA LEU A 12 -3.83 6.99 -5.26
C LEU A 12 -4.91 7.36 -6.29
N GLU A 13 -6.08 7.77 -5.84
CA GLU A 13 -7.19 8.20 -6.69
C GLU A 13 -6.81 9.45 -7.50
N GLU A 14 -6.12 10.40 -6.89
CA GLU A 14 -5.56 11.57 -7.58
C GLU A 14 -4.43 11.18 -8.57
N ASP A 15 -3.68 10.12 -8.30
CA ASP A 15 -2.73 9.54 -9.25
C ASP A 15 -3.42 8.75 -10.38
N GLY A 16 -4.75 8.71 -10.43
CA GLY A 16 -5.56 8.05 -11.46
C GLY A 16 -5.75 6.56 -11.27
N TYR A 17 -5.72 6.06 -10.04
CA TYR A 17 -6.10 4.70 -9.68
C TYR A 17 -7.56 4.61 -9.25
N TRP A 18 -8.19 3.48 -9.52
CA TRP A 18 -9.43 3.07 -8.87
C TRP A 18 -9.06 2.24 -7.64
N THR A 19 -9.59 2.55 -6.46
CA THR A 19 -9.16 1.93 -5.21
C THR A 19 -10.25 1.12 -4.52
N LEU A 20 -9.84 0.01 -3.90
CA LEU A 20 -10.62 -0.78 -2.96
C LEU A 20 -9.83 -0.89 -1.65
N GLY A 21 -10.45 -0.56 -0.52
CA GLY A 21 -9.85 -0.72 0.81
C GLY A 21 -10.28 -1.99 1.51
N SER A 22 -9.46 -2.50 2.44
CA SER A 22 -9.75 -3.65 3.30
C SER A 22 -10.19 -4.89 2.52
N VAL A 23 -9.47 -5.24 1.45
CA VAL A 23 -9.83 -6.33 0.56
C VAL A 23 -9.51 -7.68 1.18
N LYS A 24 -10.54 -8.48 1.45
CA LYS A 24 -10.38 -9.82 2.05
C LYS A 24 -10.22 -10.88 0.97
N VAL A 25 -9.11 -11.61 1.03
CA VAL A 25 -8.79 -12.70 0.10
C VAL A 25 -9.24 -14.05 0.68
N ASN A 26 -10.13 -14.75 -0.02
CA ASN A 26 -10.73 -16.00 0.46
C ASN A 26 -9.86 -17.21 0.10
N LEU A 27 -8.82 -17.49 0.89
CA LEU A 27 -8.01 -18.69 0.72
C LEU A 27 -8.80 -19.96 1.06
N SER A 28 -8.86 -20.90 0.11
CA SER A 28 -9.47 -22.21 0.32
C SER A 28 -8.70 -23.03 1.36
N LYS A 29 -9.33 -24.09 1.88
CA LYS A 29 -8.65 -25.06 2.78
C LYS A 29 -7.40 -25.67 2.14
N PHE A 30 -7.40 -25.87 0.82
CA PHE A 30 -6.27 -26.35 0.05
C PHE A 30 -5.08 -25.40 0.16
N TYR A 31 -5.25 -24.12 -0.19
CA TYR A 31 -4.20 -23.11 -0.10
C TYR A 31 -3.68 -22.90 1.33
N LYS A 32 -4.56 -22.95 2.33
CA LYS A 32 -4.15 -22.85 3.73
C LYS A 32 -3.26 -24.02 4.16
N LYS A 33 -3.53 -25.24 3.64
CA LYS A 33 -2.67 -26.43 3.86
C LYS A 33 -1.32 -26.27 3.15
N GLU A 34 -1.29 -25.84 1.90
CA GLU A 34 -0.05 -25.56 1.16
C GLU A 34 0.85 -24.56 1.90
N LEU A 35 0.23 -23.58 2.55
CA LEU A 35 0.91 -22.59 3.39
C LEU A 35 1.28 -23.11 4.78
N SER A 36 1.02 -24.38 5.11
CA SER A 36 1.23 -24.97 6.43
C SER A 36 0.51 -24.24 7.58
N LYS A 37 -0.58 -23.51 7.27
CA LYS A 37 -1.35 -22.72 8.22
C LYS A 37 -2.88 -22.94 8.05
N PRO A 38 -3.40 -24.14 8.37
CA PRO A 38 -4.78 -24.53 8.08
C PRO A 38 -5.83 -23.66 8.77
N SER A 39 -5.51 -23.08 9.92
CA SER A 39 -6.39 -22.20 10.70
C SER A 39 -6.13 -20.71 10.49
N MET A 40 -5.31 -20.34 9.47
CA MET A 40 -5.00 -18.95 9.18
C MET A 40 -6.29 -18.13 8.90
N PRO A 41 -6.43 -16.92 9.49
CA PRO A 41 -7.51 -16.01 9.13
C PRO A 41 -7.43 -15.62 7.64
N ARG A 42 -8.50 -15.04 7.12
CA ARG A 42 -8.47 -14.49 5.76
C ARG A 42 -7.45 -13.37 5.68
N PRO A 43 -6.54 -13.39 4.69
CA PRO A 43 -5.71 -12.23 4.40
C PRO A 43 -6.59 -11.00 4.15
N GLU A 44 -6.21 -9.88 4.71
CA GLU A 44 -6.79 -8.58 4.42
C GLU A 44 -5.68 -7.72 3.83
N LEU A 45 -5.96 -7.13 2.66
CA LEU A 45 -5.06 -6.22 1.96
C LEU A 45 -5.58 -4.80 2.21
N ASP A 46 -4.71 -3.93 2.70
CA ASP A 46 -5.10 -2.58 3.11
C ASP A 46 -5.69 -1.81 1.93
N ILE A 47 -4.97 -1.78 0.79
CA ILE A 47 -5.45 -1.14 -0.43
C ILE A 47 -5.11 -2.01 -1.66
N VAL A 48 -6.10 -2.19 -2.54
CA VAL A 48 -5.93 -2.71 -3.90
C VAL A 48 -6.34 -1.62 -4.87
N ALA A 49 -5.40 -1.14 -5.66
CA ALA A 49 -5.59 -0.02 -6.58
C ALA A 49 -5.36 -0.47 -8.03
N TYR A 50 -6.27 -0.14 -8.95
CA TYR A 50 -6.16 -0.51 -10.35
C TYR A 50 -5.89 0.70 -11.23
N LYS A 51 -4.87 0.63 -12.06
CA LYS A 51 -4.55 1.63 -13.07
C LYS A 51 -4.83 1.10 -14.47
N GLN A 52 -5.95 1.52 -15.05
CA GLN A 52 -6.39 1.03 -16.35
C GLN A 52 -5.36 1.27 -17.46
N SER A 53 -4.71 2.43 -17.49
CA SER A 53 -3.72 2.77 -18.51
C SER A 53 -2.50 1.85 -18.54
N LYS A 54 -2.24 1.13 -17.44
CA LYS A 54 -1.14 0.17 -17.31
C LYS A 54 -1.62 -1.28 -17.24
N ASN A 55 -2.92 -1.50 -17.11
CA ASN A 55 -3.53 -2.79 -16.77
C ASN A 55 -2.83 -3.44 -15.57
N GLU A 56 -2.58 -2.66 -14.53
CA GLU A 56 -1.80 -3.03 -13.36
C GLU A 56 -2.62 -2.83 -12.09
N LEU A 57 -2.61 -3.82 -11.22
CA LEU A 57 -3.05 -3.71 -9.83
C LEU A 57 -1.85 -3.38 -8.95
N LEU A 58 -1.93 -2.30 -8.19
CA LEU A 58 -1.02 -1.99 -7.11
C LEU A 58 -1.66 -2.43 -5.80
N VAL A 59 -1.03 -3.38 -5.12
CA VAL A 59 -1.43 -3.83 -3.77
C VAL A 59 -0.52 -3.15 -2.77
N MET A 60 -1.10 -2.23 -1.98
CA MET A 60 -0.36 -1.39 -1.06
C MET A 60 -0.62 -1.82 0.38
N GLU A 61 0.42 -2.19 1.09
CA GLU A 61 0.44 -2.27 2.55
C GLU A 61 0.57 -0.86 3.11
N VAL A 62 -0.15 -0.53 4.18
CA VAL A 62 -0.18 0.84 4.73
C VAL A 62 0.18 0.82 6.22
N LYS A 63 1.16 1.63 6.60
CA LYS A 63 1.61 1.78 7.99
C LYS A 63 1.77 3.25 8.34
N SER A 64 0.94 3.75 9.23
CA SER A 64 1.03 5.15 9.70
C SER A 64 2.31 5.40 10.49
N TYR A 65 2.53 4.66 11.57
CA TYR A 65 3.71 4.70 12.45
C TYR A 65 4.16 6.11 12.88
N LEU A 66 3.25 7.10 12.86
CA LEU A 66 3.55 8.50 13.13
C LEU A 66 4.11 8.72 14.55
N ASP A 67 3.65 7.91 15.51
CA ASP A 67 4.06 7.99 16.92
C ASP A 67 5.02 6.86 17.32
N SER A 68 5.74 6.29 16.35
CA SER A 68 6.68 5.18 16.60
C SER A 68 8.00 5.39 15.87
N TYR A 69 8.94 4.44 16.03
CA TYR A 69 10.23 4.45 15.31
C TYR A 69 10.11 4.29 13.78
N GLY A 70 8.92 3.96 13.28
CA GLY A 70 8.69 3.77 11.85
C GLY A 70 9.07 2.38 11.33
N VAL A 71 8.97 2.25 10.01
CA VAL A 71 9.37 1.04 9.27
C VAL A 71 10.89 0.89 9.34
N ARG A 72 11.36 -0.34 9.52
CA ARG A 72 12.78 -0.66 9.66
C ARG A 72 13.26 -1.53 8.49
N VAL A 73 14.47 -1.27 8.01
CA VAL A 73 15.09 -2.09 6.95
C VAL A 73 15.25 -3.56 7.37
N LYS A 74 15.54 -3.81 8.65
CA LYS A 74 15.68 -5.17 9.21
C LYS A 74 14.46 -6.05 8.98
N ASP A 75 13.27 -5.47 8.85
CA ASP A 75 12.04 -6.21 8.61
C ASP A 75 11.97 -6.77 7.17
N PHE A 76 12.87 -6.30 6.28
CA PHE A 76 12.97 -6.66 4.86
C PHE A 76 14.32 -7.26 4.45
N GLU A 77 15.26 -7.49 5.38
CA GLU A 77 16.55 -8.10 5.09
C GLU A 77 16.42 -9.53 4.55
N ASN A 78 15.40 -10.25 4.98
CA ASN A 78 15.07 -11.57 4.45
C ASN A 78 13.72 -11.56 3.75
N LEU A 79 13.73 -11.53 2.42
CA LEU A 79 12.54 -11.57 1.57
C LEU A 79 12.07 -12.99 1.24
N ASN A 80 12.72 -14.03 1.76
CA ASN A 80 12.37 -15.44 1.58
C ASN A 80 11.92 -16.08 2.90
N GLN A 81 11.24 -15.32 3.74
CA GLN A 81 10.76 -15.82 5.03
C GLN A 81 9.71 -16.93 4.82
N GLU A 82 9.75 -17.92 5.71
CA GLU A 82 8.61 -18.81 5.89
C GLU A 82 7.43 -18.01 6.48
N ILE A 83 6.20 -18.56 6.34
CA ILE A 83 5.01 -17.90 6.90
C ILE A 83 5.13 -17.86 8.42
N THR A 84 5.57 -16.72 8.90
CA THR A 84 5.62 -16.36 10.32
C THR A 84 4.41 -15.49 10.69
N ASN A 85 4.35 -15.05 11.92
CA ASN A 85 3.39 -14.03 12.37
C ASN A 85 3.87 -12.59 12.05
N GLY A 86 4.80 -12.44 11.11
CA GLY A 86 5.38 -11.16 10.71
C GLY A 86 4.36 -10.16 10.15
N VAL A 87 4.67 -8.87 10.29
CA VAL A 87 3.80 -7.75 9.90
C VAL A 87 3.71 -7.60 8.38
N TYR A 88 4.78 -7.90 7.64
CA TYR A 88 4.89 -7.66 6.18
C TYR A 88 4.88 -8.95 5.36
N LYS A 89 3.99 -9.91 5.69
CA LYS A 89 3.96 -11.26 5.06
C LYS A 89 3.84 -11.22 3.54
N THR A 90 3.06 -10.28 3.01
CA THR A 90 2.86 -10.10 1.58
C THR A 90 4.14 -9.68 0.86
N LEU A 91 5.04 -8.99 1.58
CA LEU A 91 6.30 -8.50 1.03
C LEU A 91 7.48 -9.45 1.35
N THR A 92 7.48 -10.08 2.52
CA THR A 92 8.62 -10.87 3.00
C THR A 92 8.51 -12.38 2.78
N CYS A 93 7.31 -12.91 2.50
CA CYS A 93 7.08 -14.34 2.27
C CYS A 93 6.59 -14.60 0.84
N PRO A 94 7.45 -14.99 -0.12
CA PRO A 94 7.08 -15.22 -1.52
C PRO A 94 5.92 -16.20 -1.68
N LYS A 95 5.98 -17.36 -1.03
CA LYS A 95 4.93 -18.37 -1.10
C LYS A 95 3.56 -17.86 -0.67
N TYR A 96 3.52 -17.02 0.37
CA TYR A 96 2.29 -16.37 0.82
C TYR A 96 1.81 -15.34 -0.20
N ARG A 97 2.69 -14.47 -0.67
CA ARG A 97 2.41 -13.44 -1.67
C ARG A 97 1.83 -14.05 -2.95
N GLU A 98 2.50 -15.04 -3.53
CA GLU A 98 2.06 -15.73 -4.76
C GLU A 98 0.69 -16.40 -4.60
N THR A 99 0.43 -16.99 -3.42
CA THR A 99 -0.87 -17.61 -3.13
C THR A 99 -1.98 -16.55 -3.05
N VAL A 100 -1.71 -15.44 -2.36
CA VAL A 100 -2.66 -14.31 -2.24
C VAL A 100 -2.92 -13.69 -3.63
N GLU A 101 -1.86 -13.46 -4.41
CA GLU A 101 -1.93 -12.92 -5.76
C GLU A 101 -2.80 -13.77 -6.68
N ARG A 102 -2.55 -15.09 -6.71
CA ARG A 102 -3.32 -16.05 -7.53
C ARG A 102 -4.81 -15.99 -7.21
N VAL A 103 -5.16 -15.99 -5.93
CA VAL A 103 -6.57 -15.96 -5.50
C VAL A 103 -7.19 -14.60 -5.78
N LEU A 104 -6.49 -13.50 -5.47
CA LEU A 104 -6.95 -12.13 -5.74
C LEU A 104 -7.25 -11.94 -7.23
N LEU A 105 -6.31 -12.28 -8.11
CA LEU A 105 -6.51 -12.16 -9.57
C LEU A 105 -7.69 -13.03 -10.05
N SER A 106 -7.79 -14.27 -9.55
CA SER A 106 -8.93 -15.13 -9.90
C SER A 106 -10.26 -14.51 -9.50
N ASP A 107 -10.37 -13.95 -8.30
CA ASP A 107 -11.59 -13.35 -7.80
C ASP A 107 -11.93 -12.05 -8.55
N LEU A 108 -10.93 -11.21 -8.86
CA LEU A 108 -11.13 -9.97 -9.61
C LEU A 108 -11.52 -10.26 -11.07
N ARG A 109 -10.91 -11.27 -11.71
CA ARG A 109 -11.30 -11.72 -13.07
C ARG A 109 -12.73 -12.21 -13.13
N LYS A 110 -13.17 -13.01 -12.17
CA LYS A 110 -14.57 -13.47 -12.07
C LYS A 110 -15.56 -12.33 -11.93
N LYS A 111 -15.14 -11.23 -11.29
CA LYS A 111 -15.96 -10.02 -11.11
C LYS A 111 -15.86 -9.03 -12.27
N GLY A 112 -15.01 -9.29 -13.27
CA GLY A 112 -14.78 -8.39 -14.39
C GLY A 112 -13.90 -7.17 -14.08
N PHE A 113 -13.19 -7.15 -12.95
CA PHE A 113 -12.28 -6.06 -12.56
C PHE A 113 -10.84 -6.26 -13.04
N ALA A 114 -10.52 -7.42 -13.58
CA ALA A 114 -9.21 -7.75 -14.12
C ALA A 114 -9.36 -8.69 -15.33
N ASP A 115 -8.38 -8.69 -16.21
CA ASP A 115 -8.28 -9.62 -17.34
C ASP A 115 -7.09 -10.57 -17.19
N ASN A 116 -6.81 -11.38 -18.22
CA ASN A 116 -5.70 -12.34 -18.19
C ASN A 116 -4.31 -11.68 -18.31
N LYS A 117 -4.25 -10.42 -18.73
CA LYS A 117 -3.02 -9.65 -18.90
C LYS A 117 -2.76 -8.72 -17.70
N THR A 118 -3.71 -8.61 -16.79
CA THR A 118 -3.56 -7.77 -15.59
C THR A 118 -2.42 -8.28 -14.73
N THR A 119 -1.47 -7.41 -14.44
CA THR A 119 -0.31 -7.67 -13.57
C THR A 119 -0.54 -7.14 -12.16
N ILE A 120 0.20 -7.65 -11.20
CA ILE A 120 0.22 -7.12 -9.84
C ILE A 120 1.58 -6.52 -9.54
N ARG A 121 1.58 -5.33 -8.95
CA ARG A 121 2.71 -4.69 -8.32
C ARG A 121 2.44 -4.55 -6.83
N TRP A 122 3.41 -4.86 -6.01
CA TRP A 122 3.31 -4.71 -4.56
C TRP A 122 3.91 -3.39 -4.10
N GLY A 123 3.47 -2.90 -2.94
CA GLY A 123 4.00 -1.66 -2.40
C GLY A 123 3.76 -1.48 -0.91
N LEU A 124 4.38 -0.45 -0.37
CA LEU A 124 4.26 0.01 1.00
C LEU A 124 4.11 1.53 1.02
N ALA A 125 3.11 2.01 1.74
CA ALA A 125 3.00 3.41 2.14
C ALA A 125 3.31 3.52 3.64
N ALA A 126 4.37 4.24 3.97
CA ALA A 126 4.85 4.40 5.33
C ALA A 126 4.81 5.86 5.75
N GLY A 127 3.99 6.19 6.76
CA GLY A 127 3.94 7.55 7.34
C GLY A 127 5.21 7.90 8.11
N ASN A 128 5.95 6.89 8.58
CA ASN A 128 7.26 7.05 9.18
C ASN A 128 8.18 5.90 8.81
N ILE A 129 9.43 6.22 8.47
CA ILE A 129 10.53 5.29 8.23
C ILE A 129 11.68 5.70 9.17
N TYR A 130 12.32 4.73 9.81
CA TYR A 130 13.50 5.02 10.62
C TYR A 130 14.57 5.71 9.77
N SER A 131 14.99 6.90 10.16
CA SER A 131 15.75 7.83 9.30
C SER A 131 17.03 7.26 8.70
N LYS A 132 17.68 6.32 9.37
CA LYS A 132 18.90 5.66 8.89
C LYS A 132 18.62 4.53 7.89
N ASP A 133 17.38 4.08 7.81
CA ASP A 133 17.00 2.88 7.06
C ASP A 133 16.40 3.23 5.69
N GLU A 134 16.04 4.48 5.43
CA GLU A 134 15.26 4.87 4.24
C GLU A 134 15.98 4.54 2.92
N ILE A 135 17.28 4.82 2.82
CA ILE A 135 18.06 4.60 1.60
C ILE A 135 18.13 3.10 1.28
N ASP A 136 18.40 2.26 2.28
CA ASP A 136 18.52 0.83 2.09
C ASP A 136 17.15 0.18 1.83
N LEU A 137 16.10 0.67 2.49
CA LEU A 137 14.74 0.23 2.24
C LEU A 137 14.32 0.54 0.78
N ARG A 138 14.62 1.74 0.27
CA ARG A 138 14.38 2.10 -1.14
C ARG A 138 15.10 1.16 -2.09
N ARG A 139 16.38 0.88 -1.83
CA ARG A 139 17.17 -0.05 -2.66
C ARG A 139 16.54 -1.45 -2.71
N ILE A 140 16.03 -1.96 -1.58
CA ILE A 140 15.34 -3.25 -1.53
C ILE A 140 14.06 -3.21 -2.38
N PHE A 141 13.23 -2.18 -2.22
CA PHE A 141 11.97 -2.06 -2.95
C PHE A 141 12.20 -1.89 -4.46
N ASP A 142 13.16 -1.07 -4.87
CA ASP A 142 13.53 -0.89 -6.27
C ASP A 142 14.04 -2.20 -6.89
N GLY A 143 14.86 -2.96 -6.16
CA GLY A 143 15.36 -4.27 -6.57
C GLY A 143 14.26 -5.31 -6.79
N GLN A 144 13.11 -5.16 -6.15
CA GLN A 144 11.93 -6.01 -6.30
C GLN A 144 10.88 -5.42 -7.26
N ASN A 145 11.12 -4.26 -7.84
CA ASN A 145 10.12 -3.49 -8.60
C ASN A 145 8.84 -3.20 -7.78
N TRP A 146 8.98 -3.03 -6.48
CA TRP A 146 7.88 -2.66 -5.59
C TRP A 146 7.77 -1.15 -5.45
N GLN A 147 6.56 -0.66 -5.15
CA GLN A 147 6.32 0.75 -4.88
C GLN A 147 6.61 1.05 -3.40
N LEU A 148 7.45 2.05 -3.13
CA LEU A 148 7.59 2.62 -1.79
C LEU A 148 7.13 4.08 -1.79
N TRP A 149 6.17 4.40 -0.93
CA TRP A 149 5.85 5.77 -0.56
C TRP A 149 6.32 6.02 0.87
N GLY A 150 7.37 6.78 1.01
CA GLY A 150 7.88 7.24 2.30
C GLY A 150 7.22 8.55 2.76
N PRO A 151 7.59 9.04 3.95
CA PRO A 151 7.01 10.24 4.54
C PRO A 151 7.08 11.47 3.62
N ASN A 152 8.22 11.66 2.94
CA ASN A 152 8.43 12.82 2.07
C ASN A 152 7.55 12.77 0.81
N GLU A 153 7.40 11.59 0.19
CA GLU A 153 6.51 11.43 -0.96
C GLU A 153 5.05 11.61 -0.58
N ILE A 154 4.63 11.02 0.55
CA ILE A 154 3.27 11.18 1.05
C ILE A 154 2.98 12.66 1.34
N ALA A 155 3.90 13.35 2.01
CA ALA A 155 3.77 14.77 2.30
C ALA A 155 3.71 15.63 1.02
N GLN A 156 4.57 15.33 0.03
CA GLN A 156 4.57 16.05 -1.25
C GLN A 156 3.26 15.84 -2.02
N LYS A 157 2.79 14.58 -2.11
CA LYS A 157 1.51 14.26 -2.75
C LYS A 157 0.34 14.94 -2.04
N ALA A 158 0.34 14.93 -0.71
CA ALA A 158 -0.67 15.61 0.08
C ALA A 158 -0.68 17.12 -0.19
N ARG A 159 0.49 17.80 -0.19
CA ARG A 159 0.57 19.22 -0.54
C ARG A 159 -0.01 19.52 -1.93
N ASN A 160 0.19 18.62 -2.90
CA ASN A 160 -0.35 18.80 -4.24
C ASN A 160 -1.88 18.89 -4.25
N LEU A 161 -2.57 18.26 -3.28
CA LEU A 161 -4.02 18.35 -3.14
C LEU A 161 -4.50 19.79 -2.87
N ALA A 162 -3.65 20.67 -2.35
CA ALA A 162 -4.00 22.09 -2.13
C ALA A 162 -4.31 22.82 -3.43
N SER A 163 -3.80 22.36 -4.57
CA SER A 163 -4.03 22.95 -5.90
C SER A 163 -5.37 22.55 -6.53
N LEU A 164 -6.04 21.53 -6.01
CA LEU A 164 -7.36 21.12 -6.49
C LEU A 164 -8.40 22.22 -6.29
N GLY A 165 -9.43 22.21 -7.14
CA GLY A 165 -10.58 23.09 -7.00
C GLY A 165 -11.31 22.94 -5.65
N TYR A 166 -12.56 23.36 -5.58
CA TYR A 166 -13.37 23.13 -4.38
C TYR A 166 -13.69 21.66 -4.24
N GLU A 167 -13.20 21.05 -3.14
CA GLU A 167 -13.48 19.67 -2.77
C GLU A 167 -13.95 19.62 -1.32
N ASN A 168 -15.03 18.89 -1.07
CA ASN A 168 -15.58 18.70 0.27
C ASN A 168 -15.00 17.44 0.94
N ASP A 169 -13.66 17.33 0.93
CA ASP A 169 -12.90 16.27 1.56
C ASP A 169 -12.13 16.84 2.76
N PRO A 170 -12.18 16.21 3.95
CA PRO A 170 -11.54 16.73 5.16
C PRO A 170 -10.02 16.83 5.07
N PHE A 171 -9.34 15.92 4.35
CA PHE A 171 -7.90 16.00 4.16
C PHE A 171 -7.54 17.18 3.27
N ILE A 172 -8.25 17.36 2.16
CA ILE A 172 -8.02 18.47 1.22
C ILE A 172 -8.28 19.82 1.90
N ILE A 173 -9.35 19.93 2.66
CA ILE A 173 -9.66 21.15 3.42
C ILE A 173 -8.54 21.48 4.40
N MET A 174 -8.08 20.48 5.19
CA MET A 174 -7.00 20.67 6.16
C MET A 174 -5.70 21.10 5.48
N ILE A 175 -5.30 20.42 4.41
CA ILE A 175 -4.09 20.74 3.66
C ILE A 175 -4.14 22.15 3.10
N LYS A 176 -5.27 22.56 2.52
CA LYS A 176 -5.46 23.95 2.04
C LYS A 176 -5.32 25.00 3.14
N ILE A 177 -5.82 24.72 4.35
CA ILE A 177 -5.68 25.61 5.50
C ILE A 177 -4.21 25.77 5.88
N LEU A 178 -3.46 24.65 5.97
CA LEU A 178 -2.04 24.65 6.32
C LEU A 178 -1.20 25.41 5.28
N GLU A 179 -1.35 25.08 4.00
CA GLU A 179 -0.63 25.72 2.90
C GLU A 179 -0.92 27.23 2.79
N ARG A 180 -2.15 27.64 3.09
CA ARG A 180 -2.52 29.07 3.11
C ARG A 180 -1.80 29.84 4.21
N ASN A 181 -1.68 29.23 5.41
CA ASN A 181 -0.98 29.84 6.53
C ASN A 181 0.53 29.94 6.32
N GLU A 182 1.17 28.91 5.74
CA GLU A 182 2.59 28.94 5.40
C GLU A 182 2.92 30.07 4.43
N LYS A 183 2.10 30.27 3.38
CA LYS A 183 2.25 31.37 2.42
C LYS A 183 2.05 32.75 3.04
N ALA A 184 1.22 32.86 4.09
CA ALA A 184 1.01 34.13 4.81
C ALA A 184 2.18 34.47 5.75
N SER A 185 2.85 33.45 6.30
CA SER A 185 3.98 33.63 7.22
C SER A 185 5.32 33.91 6.52
N THR A 186 5.37 33.74 5.18
CA THR A 186 6.58 33.93 4.35
C THR A 186 6.58 35.30 3.63
N LYS A 187 5.53 36.11 3.81
CA LYS A 187 5.40 37.47 3.36
C LYS A 187 5.66 38.46 4.49
#